data_f0f5709471ecf68e42d0d8de6fae20e9
#
_entry.id   f0f5709471ecf68e42d0d8de6fae20e9
#
_cell.length_a   1.000
_cell.length_b   1.000
_cell.length_c   1.000
_cell.angle_alpha   90.00
_cell.angle_beta   90.00
_cell.angle_gamma   90.00
#
_symmetry.space_group_name_H-M   'P 1'
#
loop_
_entity.id
_entity.type
_entity.pdbx_description
1 polymer ?
#
loop_
_entity_poly.entity_id
_entity_poly.type
_entity_poly.pdbx_seq_one_letter_code
_entity_poly.pdbx_strand_id
1 'polypeptide(L)'
;MSPVAKLFKWGTCLYEAFLALPLIGGLFIIANGWVPLAIAFLLHAVAIVVLQREHKPFMGNVLGIITSILAFIPIVGWIMHAITAFILLMEGVSASRQAPRY
;
A
#
# COMPACT_ATOMS: atom_id res chain seq x y z
N MET A 1 -2.38 16.81 -1.04
CA MET A 1 -2.34 15.99 0.20
C MET A 1 -1.50 16.69 1.26
N SER A 2 -1.92 16.54 2.51
CA SER A 2 -1.11 16.99 3.65
C SER A 2 0.19 16.19 3.73
N PRO A 3 1.20 16.64 4.52
CA PRO A 3 2.42 15.85 4.73
C PRO A 3 2.14 14.45 5.26
N VAL A 4 1.17 14.32 6.17
CA VAL A 4 0.80 13.00 6.73
C VAL A 4 0.20 12.10 5.65
N ALA A 5 -0.72 12.64 4.83
CA ALA A 5 -1.32 11.86 3.74
C ALA A 5 -0.28 11.44 2.71
N LYS A 6 0.66 12.32 2.38
CA LYS A 6 1.77 11.97 1.48
C LYS A 6 2.61 10.84 2.05
N LEU A 7 2.91 10.91 3.35
CA LEU A 7 3.70 9.87 4.01
C LEU A 7 3.01 8.51 3.89
N PHE A 8 1.72 8.45 4.17
CA PHE A 8 0.98 7.18 4.10
C PHE A 8 0.80 6.69 2.66
N LYS A 9 0.47 7.59 1.72
CA LYS A 9 0.30 7.19 0.32
C LYS A 9 1.60 6.68 -0.28
N TRP A 10 2.67 7.46 -0.20
CA TRP A 10 3.96 7.09 -0.78
C TRP A 10 4.67 6.02 0.03
N GLY A 11 4.51 6.04 1.36
CA GLY A 11 5.06 5.01 2.23
C GLY A 11 4.46 3.64 1.95
N THR A 12 3.13 3.54 1.81
CA THR A 12 2.48 2.28 1.46
C THR A 12 2.82 1.86 0.03
N CYS A 13 2.95 2.81 -0.90
CA CYS A 13 3.38 2.52 -2.26
C CYS A 13 4.76 1.87 -2.27
N LEU A 14 5.74 2.46 -1.58
CA LEU A 14 7.10 1.92 -1.50
C LEU A 14 7.11 0.57 -0.80
N TYR A 15 6.34 0.42 0.25
CA TYR A 15 6.24 -0.85 0.99
C TYR A 15 5.72 -1.96 0.08
N GLU A 16 4.64 -1.69 -0.67
CA GLU A 16 4.09 -2.68 -1.59
C GLU A 16 5.04 -2.97 -2.75
N ALA A 17 5.76 -1.97 -3.25
CA ALA A 17 6.77 -2.16 -4.28
C ALA A 17 7.90 -3.06 -3.79
N PHE A 18 8.32 -2.91 -2.53
CA PHE A 18 9.32 -3.79 -1.93
C PHE A 18 8.80 -5.23 -1.82
N LEU A 19 7.58 -5.41 -1.35
CA LEU A 19 6.97 -6.74 -1.24
C LEU A 19 6.71 -7.38 -2.61
N ALA A 20 6.61 -6.56 -3.65
CA ALA A 20 6.42 -7.01 -5.03
C ALA A 20 7.71 -7.45 -5.71
N LEU A 21 8.88 -7.23 -5.10
CA LEU A 21 10.14 -7.68 -5.68
C LEU A 21 10.14 -9.20 -5.79
N PRO A 22 10.38 -9.74 -7.00
CA PRO A 22 10.35 -11.19 -7.19
C PRO A 22 11.34 -11.86 -6.23
N LEU A 23 10.88 -12.91 -5.57
CA LEU A 23 11.67 -13.71 -4.63
C LEU A 23 12.02 -12.98 -3.33
N ILE A 24 12.56 -11.75 -3.41
CA ILE A 24 13.02 -10.98 -2.25
C ILE A 24 11.85 -10.64 -1.33
N GLY A 25 10.75 -10.14 -1.89
CA GLY A 25 9.56 -9.79 -1.10
C GLY A 25 8.97 -11.00 -0.39
N GLY A 26 8.82 -12.11 -1.11
CA GLY A 26 8.29 -13.34 -0.54
C GLY A 26 9.18 -13.93 0.56
N LEU A 27 10.48 -13.94 0.34
CA LEU A 27 11.44 -14.40 1.35
C LEU A 27 11.39 -13.53 2.60
N PHE A 28 11.28 -12.21 2.43
CA PHE A 28 11.17 -11.28 3.55
C PHE A 28 9.93 -11.58 4.39
N ILE A 29 8.78 -11.81 3.73
CA ILE A 29 7.53 -12.13 4.41
C ILE A 29 7.65 -13.46 5.17
N ILE A 30 8.15 -14.50 4.52
CA ILE A 30 8.26 -15.83 5.13
C ILE A 30 9.27 -15.82 6.28
N ALA A 31 10.42 -15.16 6.08
CA ALA A 31 11.46 -15.09 7.10
C ALA A 31 11.00 -14.38 8.36
N ASN A 32 9.98 -13.51 8.26
CA ASN A 32 9.43 -12.77 9.38
C ASN A 32 8.04 -13.27 9.81
N GLY A 33 7.69 -14.51 9.47
CA GLY A 33 6.46 -15.16 9.93
C GLY A 33 5.18 -14.41 9.54
N TRP A 34 5.14 -13.91 8.30
CA TRP A 34 4.02 -13.12 7.77
C TRP A 34 3.73 -11.82 8.53
N VAL A 35 4.55 -11.46 9.51
CA VAL A 35 4.42 -10.15 10.22
C VAL A 35 4.40 -8.97 9.24
N PRO A 36 5.21 -8.95 8.15
CA PRO A 36 5.13 -7.86 7.18
C PRO A 36 3.75 -7.65 6.58
N LEU A 37 2.96 -8.70 6.44
CA LEU A 37 1.58 -8.58 5.94
C LEU A 37 0.65 -7.94 6.99
N ALA A 38 0.85 -8.26 8.27
CA ALA A 38 0.10 -7.62 9.35
C ALA A 38 0.43 -6.13 9.42
N ILE A 39 1.70 -5.78 9.26
CA ILE A 39 2.14 -4.38 9.21
C ILE A 39 1.50 -3.67 8.01
N ALA A 40 1.49 -4.30 6.84
CA ALA A 40 0.86 -3.74 5.65
C ALA A 40 -0.63 -3.47 5.89
N PHE A 41 -1.33 -4.43 6.49
CA PHE A 41 -2.74 -4.27 6.82
C PHE A 41 -2.98 -3.03 7.67
N LEU A 42 -2.21 -2.86 8.75
CA LEU A 42 -2.36 -1.73 9.65
C LEU A 42 -2.01 -0.41 8.96
N LEU A 43 -0.94 -0.38 8.17
CA LEU A 43 -0.54 0.83 7.45
C LEU A 43 -1.62 1.26 6.45
N HIS A 44 -2.20 0.31 5.72
CA HIS A 44 -3.28 0.63 4.78
C HIS A 44 -4.54 1.08 5.50
N ALA A 45 -4.87 0.47 6.64
CA ALA A 45 -6.05 0.87 7.42
C ALA A 45 -5.92 2.32 7.89
N VAL A 46 -4.77 2.71 8.43
CA VAL A 46 -4.54 4.09 8.88
C VAL A 46 -4.52 5.04 7.68
N ALA A 47 -3.89 4.62 6.58
CA ALA A 47 -3.83 5.43 5.36
C ALA A 47 -5.24 5.75 4.84
N ILE A 48 -6.15 4.76 4.85
CA ILE A 48 -7.52 4.96 4.40
C ILE A 48 -8.20 6.05 5.23
N VAL A 49 -8.07 6.00 6.55
CA VAL A 49 -8.68 7.01 7.43
C VAL A 49 -8.13 8.40 7.11
N VAL A 50 -6.80 8.53 6.99
CA VAL A 50 -6.15 9.81 6.71
C VAL A 50 -6.59 10.36 5.35
N LEU A 51 -6.59 9.51 4.32
CA LEU A 51 -6.93 9.94 2.95
C LEU A 51 -8.40 10.29 2.81
N GLN A 52 -9.29 9.54 3.47
CA GLN A 52 -10.72 9.87 3.46
C GLN A 52 -10.98 11.25 4.06
N ARG A 53 -10.29 11.58 5.13
CA ARG A 53 -10.45 12.88 5.78
C ARG A 53 -10.04 14.04 4.89
N GLU A 54 -9.12 13.80 3.96
CA GLU A 54 -8.64 14.81 3.03
C GLU A 54 -9.30 14.74 1.66
N HIS A 55 -10.30 13.88 1.48
CA HIS A 55 -10.99 13.66 0.21
C HIS A 55 -10.03 13.29 -0.92
N LYS A 56 -9.02 12.47 -0.60
CA LYS A 56 -8.03 11.99 -1.56
C LYS A 56 -8.28 10.53 -1.91
N PRO A 57 -7.80 10.04 -3.07
CA PRO A 57 -8.00 8.65 -3.48
C PRO A 57 -7.43 7.68 -2.45
N PHE A 58 -8.18 6.66 -2.10
CA PHE A 58 -7.75 5.64 -1.14
C PHE A 58 -8.06 4.21 -1.59
N MET A 59 -8.60 4.01 -2.79
CA MET A 59 -8.97 2.67 -3.25
C MET A 59 -7.76 1.75 -3.42
N GLY A 60 -6.59 2.31 -3.76
CA GLY A 60 -5.35 1.54 -3.78
C GLY A 60 -5.02 0.97 -2.41
N ASN A 61 -5.30 1.73 -1.35
CA ASN A 61 -5.08 1.27 0.01
C ASN A 61 -6.13 0.23 0.44
N VAL A 62 -7.36 0.32 -0.07
CA VAL A 62 -8.37 -0.75 0.12
C VAL A 62 -7.88 -2.03 -0.54
N LEU A 63 -7.36 -1.94 -1.76
CA LEU A 63 -6.74 -3.09 -2.43
C LEU A 63 -5.55 -3.60 -1.61
N GLY A 64 -4.79 -2.72 -0.97
CA GLY A 64 -3.69 -3.08 -0.07
C GLY A 64 -4.15 -3.92 1.12
N ILE A 65 -5.31 -3.60 1.71
CA ILE A 65 -5.92 -4.42 2.76
C ILE A 65 -6.20 -5.83 2.24
N ILE A 66 -6.85 -5.92 1.09
CA ILE A 66 -7.18 -7.21 0.46
C ILE A 66 -5.89 -7.98 0.15
N THR A 67 -4.89 -7.30 -0.40
CA THR A 67 -3.59 -7.90 -0.70
C THR A 67 -2.94 -8.45 0.55
N SER A 68 -2.97 -7.71 1.66
CA SER A 68 -2.37 -8.15 2.92
C SER A 68 -2.96 -9.46 3.42
N ILE A 69 -4.23 -9.71 3.12
CA ILE A 69 -4.91 -10.95 3.50
C ILE A 69 -4.57 -12.07 2.52
N LEU A 70 -4.65 -11.81 1.22
CA LEU A 70 -4.48 -12.81 0.17
C LEU A 70 -3.01 -13.15 -0.12
N ALA A 71 -2.09 -12.26 0.22
CA ALA A 71 -0.66 -12.45 -0.03
C ALA A 71 -0.03 -13.52 0.84
N PHE A 72 -0.81 -14.16 1.68
CA PHE A 72 -0.44 -15.40 2.33
C PHE A 72 -0.07 -16.48 1.29
N ILE A 73 -0.66 -16.43 0.10
CA ILE A 73 -0.37 -17.35 -1.01
C ILE A 73 0.77 -16.74 -1.85
N PRO A 74 1.96 -17.38 -1.95
CA PRO A 74 3.17 -16.73 -2.49
C PRO A 74 3.06 -16.10 -3.88
N ILE A 75 2.58 -16.86 -4.88
CA ILE A 75 2.51 -16.34 -6.26
C ILE A 75 1.40 -15.29 -6.40
N VAL A 76 0.23 -15.58 -5.83
CA VAL A 76 -0.89 -14.64 -5.81
C VAL A 76 -0.48 -13.36 -5.10
N GLY A 77 0.23 -13.50 -3.97
CA GLY A 77 0.72 -12.35 -3.20
C GLY A 77 1.64 -11.45 -4.01
N TRP A 78 2.60 -12.04 -4.71
CA TRP A 78 3.54 -11.28 -5.54
C TRP A 78 2.79 -10.41 -6.57
N ILE A 79 1.87 -11.02 -7.31
CA ILE A 79 1.09 -10.32 -8.34
C ILE A 79 0.25 -9.22 -7.70
N MET A 80 -0.41 -9.50 -6.59
CA MET A 80 -1.27 -8.53 -5.91
C MET A 80 -0.48 -7.36 -5.34
N HIS A 81 0.71 -7.60 -4.78
CA HIS A 81 1.58 -6.52 -4.31
C HIS A 81 1.99 -5.62 -5.48
N ALA A 82 2.32 -6.20 -6.64
CA ALA A 82 2.69 -5.44 -7.82
C ALA A 82 1.53 -4.56 -8.31
N ILE A 83 0.33 -5.11 -8.38
CA ILE A 83 -0.87 -4.37 -8.79
C ILE A 83 -1.17 -3.26 -7.79
N THR A 84 -1.11 -3.56 -6.50
CA THR A 84 -1.37 -2.59 -5.44
C THR A 84 -0.37 -1.44 -5.51
N ALA A 85 0.92 -1.74 -5.65
CA ALA A 85 1.96 -0.72 -5.76
C ALA A 85 1.71 0.18 -6.96
N PHE A 86 1.32 -0.38 -8.11
CA PHE A 86 1.04 0.39 -9.33
C PHE A 86 -0.14 1.34 -9.12
N ILE A 87 -1.23 0.85 -8.52
CA ILE A 87 -2.42 1.68 -8.27
C ILE A 87 -2.09 2.78 -7.27
N LEU A 88 -1.33 2.47 -6.20
CA LEU A 88 -0.91 3.47 -5.22
C LEU A 88 -0.03 4.55 -5.87
N LEU A 89 0.85 4.16 -6.78
CA LEU A 89 1.67 5.10 -7.53
C LEU A 89 0.80 6.06 -8.35
N MET A 90 -0.17 5.53 -9.08
CA MET A 90 -1.09 6.34 -9.88
C MET A 90 -1.91 7.29 -9.01
N GLU A 91 -2.42 6.80 -7.88
CA GLU A 91 -3.18 7.64 -6.96
C GLU A 91 -2.31 8.72 -6.33
N GLY A 92 -1.08 8.36 -5.96
CA GLY A 92 -0.13 9.32 -5.39
C GLY A 92 0.21 10.43 -6.36
N VAL A 93 0.47 10.10 -7.61
CA VAL A 93 0.76 11.09 -8.65
C VAL A 93 -0.47 11.98 -8.91
N SER A 94 -1.63 11.38 -9.06
CA SER A 94 -2.87 12.12 -9.29
C SER A 94 -3.18 13.07 -8.15
N ALA A 95 -3.12 12.58 -6.91
CA ALA A 95 -3.41 13.40 -5.74
C ALA A 95 -2.39 14.51 -5.53
N SER A 96 -1.13 14.30 -5.91
CA SER A 96 -0.08 15.31 -5.79
C SER A 96 -0.26 16.46 -6.76
N ARG A 97 -1.03 16.27 -7.83
CA ARG A 97 -1.34 17.33 -8.80
C ARG A 97 -2.57 18.14 -8.42
N GLN A 98 -3.30 17.73 -7.39
CA GLN A 98 -4.51 18.42 -6.95
C GLN A 98 -4.16 19.53 -5.96
N ALA A 99 -4.97 20.61 -5.97
CA ALA A 99 -4.83 21.65 -4.97
C ALA A 99 -5.15 21.12 -3.58
N PRO A 100 -4.49 21.61 -2.51
CA PRO A 100 -4.80 21.20 -1.15
C PRO A 100 -6.25 21.54 -0.78
N ARG A 101 -6.87 20.64 0.02
CA ARG A 101 -8.26 20.80 0.48
C ARG A 101 -8.38 20.74 2.01
N TYR A 102 -7.27 20.92 2.67
CA TYR A 102 -7.18 20.85 4.15
C TYR A 102 -6.69 22.16 4.73
#